data_2fff9c3eb3980bffedfbc9ce23960c51
#
_entry.id   2fff9c3eb3980bffedfbc9ce23960c51
#
_cell.length_a   1.000
_cell.length_b   1.000
_cell.length_c   1.000
_cell.angle_alpha   90.00
_cell.angle_beta   90.00
_cell.angle_gamma   90.00
#
_symmetry.space_group_name_H-M   'P 1'
#
loop_
_entity.id
_entity.type
_entity.pdbx_description
1 polymer ?
#
loop_
_entity_poly.entity_id
_entity_poly.type
_entity_poly.pdbx_seq_one_letter_code
_entity_poly.pdbx_strand_id
1 'polypeptide(L)'
;QPPYDSVLAEQIQISHCERIPHDQIESVYGLLTLAHYRTSPLDLRRLLDAPQQQFYLAHAQNALLGCVWAVPEGGLTDKTLIRQIRRGERRPRGNLVAQMLCFQAGLEEACEFRSLRISRIAVQPNWQQQGLGQRLIAQMKQQIKQQNVVDFLSVSFGYTPELLSFWQKCGFILVHFSESKEASSGCYSVVALCPLSEEGRVFVQRAEKQFQRNLPLSLHPLAIQFARTEIDWTLESSDWQLLTDFADFFLPLSSALPSIRRLITSAGEAPFSLLTDYCKQPEKRPNKKTWLENCRLEVKKWLQKNAVLL
;
A
#
# COMPACT_ATOMS: atom_id res chain seq x y z
N GLN A 1 -34.52 -16.90 -1.46
CA GLN A 1 -33.79 -15.80 -0.78
C GLN A 1 -34.79 -15.10 0.14
N PRO A 2 -34.61 -15.06 1.46
CA PRO A 2 -35.40 -14.15 2.26
C PRO A 2 -35.10 -12.71 1.81
N PRO A 3 -36.11 -11.84 1.68
CA PRO A 3 -35.91 -10.45 1.38
C PRO A 3 -35.05 -9.84 2.48
N TYR A 4 -34.19 -8.88 2.09
CA TYR A 4 -33.46 -8.03 3.02
C TYR A 4 -34.48 -7.38 3.97
N ASP A 5 -34.52 -7.87 5.20
CA ASP A 5 -35.44 -7.35 6.18
C ASP A 5 -34.75 -6.17 6.85
N SER A 6 -35.25 -4.94 6.64
CA SER A 6 -34.73 -3.72 7.26
C SER A 6 -34.66 -3.85 8.79
N VAL A 7 -35.55 -4.64 9.39
CA VAL A 7 -35.57 -4.98 10.80
C VAL A 7 -34.30 -5.76 11.24
N LEU A 8 -33.78 -6.66 10.39
CA LEU A 8 -32.53 -7.36 10.67
C LEU A 8 -31.29 -6.45 10.57
N ALA A 9 -31.32 -5.42 9.72
CA ALA A 9 -30.21 -4.49 9.59
C ALA A 9 -30.01 -3.64 10.86
N GLU A 10 -31.08 -3.30 11.57
CA GLU A 10 -31.03 -2.59 12.87
C GLU A 10 -30.53 -3.50 14.00
N GLN A 11 -30.63 -4.81 13.86
CA GLN A 11 -30.18 -5.81 14.84
C GLN A 11 -28.70 -6.22 14.67
N ILE A 12 -28.01 -5.73 13.63
CA ILE A 12 -26.60 -6.07 13.45
C ILE A 12 -25.76 -5.41 14.51
N GLN A 13 -25.09 -6.23 15.31
CA GLN A 13 -24.11 -5.82 16.30
C GLN A 13 -22.69 -6.05 15.75
N ILE A 14 -21.81 -5.09 15.96
CA ILE A 14 -20.38 -5.20 15.62
C ILE A 14 -19.59 -5.23 16.92
N SER A 15 -18.93 -6.35 17.17
CA SER A 15 -18.04 -6.56 18.30
C SER A 15 -16.58 -6.46 17.86
N HIS A 16 -15.72 -6.09 18.81
CA HIS A 16 -14.27 -6.05 18.65
C HIS A 16 -13.62 -7.06 19.58
N CYS A 17 -12.60 -7.77 19.07
CA CYS A 17 -11.77 -8.65 19.87
C CYS A 17 -10.33 -8.71 19.31
N GLU A 18 -9.35 -8.96 20.18
CA GLU A 18 -7.95 -9.19 19.81
C GLU A 18 -7.65 -10.66 19.54
N ARG A 19 -8.53 -11.54 20.00
CA ARG A 19 -8.52 -12.99 19.72
C ARG A 19 -9.94 -13.43 19.42
N ILE A 20 -10.08 -14.22 18.38
CA ILE A 20 -11.38 -14.79 18.00
C ILE A 20 -11.81 -15.77 19.10
N PRO A 21 -13.04 -15.67 19.63
CA PRO A 21 -13.60 -16.66 20.53
C PRO A 21 -13.52 -18.05 19.93
N HIS A 22 -13.21 -19.06 20.77
CA HIS A 22 -12.91 -20.41 20.29
C HIS A 22 -14.06 -21.03 19.49
N ASP A 23 -15.29 -20.75 19.91
CA ASP A 23 -16.54 -21.19 19.26
C ASP A 23 -16.82 -20.49 17.92
N GLN A 24 -16.12 -19.40 17.62
CA GLN A 24 -16.31 -18.62 16.38
C GLN A 24 -15.18 -18.80 15.36
N ILE A 25 -14.09 -19.51 15.70
CA ILE A 25 -12.92 -19.68 14.82
C ILE A 25 -13.31 -20.26 13.47
N GLU A 26 -14.13 -21.34 13.47
CA GLU A 26 -14.56 -22.01 12.25
C GLU A 26 -15.39 -21.06 11.36
N SER A 27 -16.35 -20.34 11.94
CA SER A 27 -17.22 -19.41 11.21
C SER A 27 -16.44 -18.24 10.63
N VAL A 28 -15.51 -17.65 11.40
CA VAL A 28 -14.66 -16.53 10.96
C VAL A 28 -13.69 -17.01 9.86
N TYR A 29 -13.02 -18.14 10.08
CA TYR A 29 -12.10 -18.69 9.08
C TYR A 29 -12.83 -19.08 7.80
N GLY A 30 -13.96 -19.73 7.91
CA GLY A 30 -14.84 -20.09 6.78
C GLY A 30 -15.25 -18.86 5.98
N LEU A 31 -15.70 -17.79 6.66
CA LEU A 31 -16.08 -16.55 5.98
C LEU A 31 -14.87 -15.89 5.28
N LEU A 32 -13.72 -15.84 5.92
CA LEU A 32 -12.50 -15.26 5.33
C LEU A 32 -12.00 -16.07 4.13
N THR A 33 -12.21 -17.40 4.11
CA THR A 33 -11.84 -18.25 2.97
C THR A 33 -12.74 -18.02 1.75
N LEU A 34 -14.00 -17.75 1.95
CA LEU A 34 -14.96 -17.46 0.86
C LEU A 34 -14.62 -16.14 0.14
N ALA A 35 -14.08 -15.17 0.85
CA ALA A 35 -13.80 -13.85 0.32
C ALA A 35 -12.41 -13.71 -0.34
N HIS A 36 -11.54 -14.70 -0.20
CA HIS A 36 -10.16 -14.60 -0.69
C HIS A 36 -9.76 -15.82 -1.52
N TYR A 37 -9.20 -15.55 -2.69
CA TYR A 37 -8.77 -16.55 -3.67
C TYR A 37 -7.75 -17.58 -3.12
N ARG A 38 -6.94 -17.19 -2.13
CA ARG A 38 -5.99 -18.08 -1.45
C ARG A 38 -6.07 -17.91 0.06
N THR A 39 -6.51 -18.94 0.74
CA THR A 39 -6.27 -19.18 2.15
C THR A 39 -5.39 -20.41 2.29
N SER A 40 -4.41 -20.32 3.17
CA SER A 40 -3.46 -21.38 3.43
C SER A 40 -3.53 -21.80 4.91
N PRO A 41 -3.07 -23.01 5.29
CA PRO A 41 -2.94 -23.37 6.69
C PRO A 41 -2.07 -22.38 7.49
N LEU A 42 -1.14 -21.68 6.80
CA LEU A 42 -0.35 -20.64 7.41
C LEU A 42 -1.17 -19.40 7.79
N ASP A 43 -2.23 -19.09 7.02
CA ASP A 43 -3.13 -17.99 7.36
C ASP A 43 -3.97 -18.32 8.58
N LEU A 44 -4.45 -19.57 8.72
CA LEU A 44 -5.11 -20.02 9.93
C LEU A 44 -4.18 -19.92 11.15
N ARG A 45 -2.93 -20.36 11.02
CA ARG A 45 -1.94 -20.23 12.09
C ARG A 45 -1.71 -18.76 12.46
N ARG A 46 -1.58 -17.87 11.48
CA ARG A 46 -1.43 -16.42 11.75
C ARG A 46 -2.66 -15.84 12.43
N LEU A 47 -3.85 -16.25 12.02
CA LEU A 47 -5.10 -15.82 12.61
C LEU A 47 -5.21 -16.24 14.09
N LEU A 48 -4.62 -17.37 14.47
CA LEU A 48 -4.63 -17.87 15.85
C LEU A 48 -3.48 -17.31 16.71
N ASP A 49 -2.27 -17.21 16.15
CA ASP A 49 -1.04 -17.04 16.91
C ASP A 49 -0.43 -15.63 16.83
N ALA A 50 -0.80 -14.80 15.83
CA ALA A 50 -0.17 -13.50 15.69
C ALA A 50 -0.58 -12.55 16.82
N PRO A 51 0.38 -11.83 17.44
CA PRO A 51 0.09 -10.92 18.55
C PRO A 51 -0.59 -9.64 18.04
N GLN A 52 -1.34 -8.99 18.94
CA GLN A 52 -1.90 -7.65 18.75
C GLN A 52 -2.82 -7.50 17.53
N GLN A 53 -3.41 -8.59 17.06
CA GLN A 53 -4.38 -8.54 15.97
C GLN A 53 -5.67 -7.88 16.44
N GLN A 54 -6.44 -7.37 15.47
CA GLN A 54 -7.73 -6.75 15.73
C GLN A 54 -8.77 -7.39 14.81
N PHE A 55 -9.86 -7.86 15.41
CA PHE A 55 -11.00 -8.42 14.68
C PHE A 55 -12.25 -7.60 14.97
N TYR A 56 -12.99 -7.27 13.92
CA TYR A 56 -14.32 -6.65 14.01
C TYR A 56 -15.32 -7.61 13.38
N LEU A 57 -16.25 -8.10 14.19
CA LEU A 57 -17.18 -9.17 13.82
C LEU A 57 -18.60 -8.61 13.83
N ALA A 58 -19.28 -8.70 12.69
CA ALA A 58 -20.67 -8.30 12.55
C ALA A 58 -21.57 -9.53 12.70
N HIS A 59 -22.49 -9.49 13.65
CA HIS A 59 -23.46 -10.57 13.90
C HIS A 59 -24.87 -10.02 13.85
N ALA A 60 -25.80 -10.84 13.36
CA ALA A 60 -27.22 -10.69 13.61
C ALA A 60 -27.72 -11.99 14.26
N GLN A 61 -28.35 -11.84 15.41
CA GLN A 61 -28.66 -12.98 16.27
C GLN A 61 -27.38 -13.80 16.55
N ASN A 62 -27.31 -15.07 16.16
CA ASN A 62 -26.13 -15.93 16.34
C ASN A 62 -25.31 -16.12 15.04
N ALA A 63 -25.68 -15.45 13.93
CA ALA A 63 -25.03 -15.63 12.64
C ALA A 63 -23.94 -14.59 12.40
N LEU A 64 -22.73 -15.03 12.05
CA LEU A 64 -21.64 -14.15 11.60
C LEU A 64 -21.93 -13.68 10.16
N LEU A 65 -22.06 -12.38 9.97
CA LEU A 65 -22.39 -11.74 8.70
C LEU A 65 -21.20 -11.11 8.02
N GLY A 66 -20.21 -10.66 8.80
CA GLY A 66 -19.01 -10.01 8.28
C GLY A 66 -17.89 -9.99 9.28
N CYS A 67 -16.68 -9.89 8.75
CA CYS A 67 -15.44 -9.83 9.54
C CYS A 67 -14.42 -8.90 8.90
N VAL A 68 -13.75 -8.11 9.72
CA VAL A 68 -12.49 -7.41 9.38
C VAL A 68 -11.39 -7.98 10.26
N TRP A 69 -10.28 -8.34 9.63
CA TRP A 69 -9.05 -8.71 10.30
C TRP A 69 -7.97 -7.70 9.99
N ALA A 70 -7.46 -7.03 11.02
CA ALA A 70 -6.39 -6.05 10.93
C ALA A 70 -5.17 -6.44 11.76
N VAL A 71 -4.00 -6.05 11.30
CA VAL A 71 -2.71 -6.35 11.93
C VAL A 71 -1.91 -5.06 12.12
N PRO A 72 -1.21 -4.89 13.26
CA PRO A 72 -0.38 -3.72 13.50
C PRO A 72 0.82 -3.70 12.57
N GLU A 73 1.19 -2.51 12.11
CA GLU A 73 2.39 -2.24 11.31
C GLU A 73 3.02 -0.91 11.74
N GLY A 74 4.31 -0.75 11.42
CA GLY A 74 5.06 0.45 11.76
C GLY A 74 5.48 0.51 13.22
N GLY A 75 5.61 1.71 13.76
CA GLY A 75 6.09 1.94 15.13
C GLY A 75 7.56 1.56 15.32
N LEU A 76 8.35 1.48 14.24
CA LEU A 76 9.77 1.16 14.31
C LEU A 76 10.55 2.37 14.80
N THR A 77 11.43 2.17 15.79
CA THR A 77 12.27 3.21 16.38
C THR A 77 13.74 3.13 15.95
N ASP A 78 14.16 1.98 15.44
CA ASP A 78 15.53 1.78 14.95
C ASP A 78 15.74 2.45 13.58
N LYS A 79 16.33 3.63 13.60
CA LYS A 79 16.63 4.43 12.39
C LYS A 79 17.60 3.71 11.45
N THR A 80 18.47 2.84 11.96
CA THR A 80 19.39 2.05 11.12
C THR A 80 18.61 0.99 10.35
N LEU A 81 17.70 0.28 11.01
CA LEU A 81 16.81 -0.69 10.35
C LEU A 81 15.94 0.00 9.30
N ILE A 82 15.33 1.15 9.61
CA ILE A 82 14.48 1.90 8.66
C ILE A 82 15.29 2.28 7.41
N ARG A 83 16.52 2.80 7.56
CA ARG A 83 17.41 3.07 6.42
C ARG A 83 17.75 1.83 5.61
N GLN A 84 18.00 0.68 6.26
CA GLN A 84 18.25 -0.58 5.56
C GLN A 84 17.01 -1.08 4.79
N ILE A 85 15.80 -0.88 5.34
CA ILE A 85 14.54 -1.17 4.64
C ILE A 85 14.41 -0.27 3.40
N ARG A 86 14.62 1.05 3.53
CA ARG A 86 14.56 1.99 2.42
C ARG A 86 15.52 1.63 1.29
N ARG A 87 16.73 1.20 1.62
CA ARG A 87 17.76 0.77 0.66
C ARG A 87 17.52 -0.61 0.06
N GLY A 88 16.55 -1.36 0.58
CA GLY A 88 16.26 -2.73 0.16
C GLY A 88 17.24 -3.77 0.68
N GLU A 89 18.08 -3.42 1.63
CA GLU A 89 19.10 -4.30 2.25
C GLU A 89 18.47 -5.29 3.25
N ARG A 90 17.35 -4.89 3.88
CA ARG A 90 16.65 -5.73 4.85
C ARG A 90 15.13 -5.70 4.64
N ARG A 91 14.50 -6.85 4.86
CA ARG A 91 13.04 -7.03 4.82
C ARG A 91 12.60 -7.85 6.05
N PRO A 92 12.44 -7.21 7.22
CA PRO A 92 11.94 -7.91 8.40
C PRO A 92 10.54 -8.47 8.15
N ARG A 93 10.16 -9.50 8.88
CA ARG A 93 8.82 -10.09 8.79
C ARG A 93 7.76 -9.09 9.28
N GLY A 94 6.59 -9.11 8.67
CA GLY A 94 5.50 -8.16 8.97
C GLY A 94 5.72 -6.80 8.28
N ASN A 95 4.96 -5.78 8.71
CA ASN A 95 5.08 -4.40 8.22
C ASN A 95 5.00 -4.26 6.69
N LEU A 96 4.10 -5.00 6.04
CA LEU A 96 4.05 -5.13 4.58
C LEU A 96 3.86 -3.78 3.88
N VAL A 97 2.86 -3.00 4.28
CA VAL A 97 2.57 -1.70 3.67
C VAL A 97 3.60 -0.67 4.11
N ALA A 98 3.97 -0.64 5.40
CA ALA A 98 4.97 0.28 5.91
C ALA A 98 6.31 0.13 5.18
N GLN A 99 6.80 -1.11 5.02
CA GLN A 99 8.03 -1.39 4.28
C GLN A 99 7.92 -1.09 2.78
N MET A 100 6.76 -1.35 2.17
CA MET A 100 6.54 -1.06 0.75
C MET A 100 6.63 0.44 0.49
N LEU A 101 5.96 1.26 1.30
CA LEU A 101 6.01 2.72 1.16
C LEU A 101 7.41 3.28 1.46
N CYS A 102 8.10 2.74 2.48
CA CYS A 102 9.47 3.11 2.80
C CYS A 102 10.43 2.79 1.63
N PHE A 103 10.37 1.56 1.10
CA PHE A 103 11.29 1.09 0.07
C PHE A 103 10.96 1.63 -1.32
N GLN A 104 9.68 1.53 -1.76
CA GLN A 104 9.34 1.85 -3.15
C GLN A 104 8.95 3.30 -3.37
N ALA A 105 8.45 3.98 -2.34
CA ALA A 105 8.07 5.40 -2.42
C ALA A 105 9.05 6.35 -1.69
N GLY A 106 10.06 5.82 -0.99
CA GLY A 106 11.01 6.61 -0.22
C GLY A 106 10.41 7.28 1.02
N LEU A 107 9.26 6.80 1.49
CA LEU A 107 8.52 7.33 2.64
C LEU A 107 8.94 6.61 3.93
N GLU A 108 10.10 6.96 4.49
CA GLU A 108 10.67 6.32 5.70
C GLU A 108 9.70 6.38 6.89
N GLU A 109 8.98 7.48 7.03
CA GLU A 109 8.05 7.71 8.12
C GLU A 109 6.91 6.69 8.15
N ALA A 110 6.60 6.03 7.01
CA ALA A 110 5.64 4.92 6.99
C ALA A 110 6.02 3.79 7.95
N CYS A 111 7.34 3.58 8.19
CA CYS A 111 7.83 2.62 9.16
C CYS A 111 7.78 3.15 10.61
N GLU A 112 7.81 4.46 10.81
CA GLU A 112 7.82 5.10 12.13
C GLU A 112 6.42 5.28 12.70
N PHE A 113 5.46 5.65 11.86
CA PHE A 113 4.06 5.78 12.26
C PHE A 113 3.47 4.44 12.72
N ARG A 114 2.60 4.50 13.72
CA ARG A 114 1.83 3.33 14.17
C ARG A 114 0.61 3.19 13.27
N SER A 115 0.55 2.11 12.54
CA SER A 115 -0.55 1.85 11.61
C SER A 115 -1.21 0.49 11.87
N LEU A 116 -2.44 0.36 11.40
CA LEU A 116 -3.16 -0.91 11.32
C LEU A 116 -3.45 -1.23 9.86
N ARG A 117 -2.92 -2.35 9.39
CA ARG A 117 -3.24 -2.83 8.04
C ARG A 117 -4.45 -3.76 8.09
N ILE A 118 -5.49 -3.41 7.34
CA ILE A 118 -6.59 -4.33 7.08
C ILE A 118 -6.05 -5.46 6.20
N SER A 119 -5.87 -6.62 6.83
CA SER A 119 -5.35 -7.83 6.18
C SER A 119 -6.42 -8.48 5.34
N ARG A 120 -7.64 -8.57 5.88
CA ARG A 120 -8.79 -9.16 5.21
C ARG A 120 -10.09 -8.49 5.65
N ILE A 121 -11.03 -8.41 4.73
CA ILE A 121 -12.43 -8.09 5.00
C ILE A 121 -13.31 -9.07 4.24
N ALA A 122 -14.32 -9.60 4.90
CA ALA A 122 -15.27 -10.50 4.31
C ALA A 122 -16.69 -10.18 4.78
N VAL A 123 -17.66 -10.30 3.88
CA VAL A 123 -19.08 -10.16 4.15
C VAL A 123 -19.78 -11.33 3.48
N GLN A 124 -20.73 -11.96 4.18
CA GLN A 124 -21.57 -13.04 3.63
C GLN A 124 -22.19 -12.62 2.30
N PRO A 125 -22.20 -13.49 1.27
CA PRO A 125 -22.65 -13.13 -0.08
C PRO A 125 -24.03 -12.44 -0.11
N ASN A 126 -24.97 -12.93 0.69
CA ASN A 126 -26.32 -12.35 0.76
C ASN A 126 -26.39 -10.98 1.44
N TRP A 127 -25.30 -10.53 2.08
CA TRP A 127 -25.18 -9.25 2.76
C TRP A 127 -24.20 -8.29 2.07
N GLN A 128 -23.63 -8.71 0.94
CA GLN A 128 -22.77 -7.84 0.13
C GLN A 128 -23.61 -6.76 -0.57
N GLN A 129 -22.92 -5.66 -0.95
CA GLN A 129 -23.52 -4.49 -1.63
C GLN A 129 -24.65 -3.79 -0.85
N GLN A 130 -24.80 -4.08 0.44
CA GLN A 130 -25.81 -3.50 1.34
C GLN A 130 -25.18 -2.59 2.41
N GLY A 131 -23.94 -2.18 2.22
CA GLY A 131 -23.24 -1.24 3.12
C GLY A 131 -22.60 -1.88 4.36
N LEU A 132 -22.77 -3.19 4.62
CA LEU A 132 -22.23 -3.83 5.81
C LEU A 132 -20.69 -3.73 5.92
N GLY A 133 -19.97 -3.90 4.82
CA GLY A 133 -18.51 -3.71 4.80
C GLY A 133 -18.10 -2.29 5.18
N GLN A 134 -18.79 -1.28 4.69
CA GLN A 134 -18.54 0.13 5.06
C GLN A 134 -18.86 0.39 6.54
N ARG A 135 -19.95 -0.19 7.06
CA ARG A 135 -20.32 -0.09 8.48
C ARG A 135 -19.27 -0.72 9.39
N LEU A 136 -18.72 -1.89 9.02
CA LEU A 136 -17.60 -2.53 9.73
C LEU A 136 -16.38 -1.62 9.80
N ILE A 137 -15.97 -1.04 8.66
CA ILE A 137 -14.83 -0.12 8.61
C ILE A 137 -15.10 1.17 9.39
N ALA A 138 -16.32 1.73 9.33
CA ALA A 138 -16.68 2.91 10.09
C ALA A 138 -16.61 2.68 11.60
N GLN A 139 -17.14 1.55 12.09
CA GLN A 139 -17.07 1.17 13.50
C GLN A 139 -15.63 0.97 13.96
N MET A 140 -14.81 0.25 13.17
CA MET A 140 -13.38 0.07 13.41
C MET A 140 -12.67 1.43 13.55
N LYS A 141 -12.87 2.33 12.60
CA LYS A 141 -12.28 3.69 12.61
C LYS A 141 -12.66 4.46 13.86
N GLN A 142 -13.93 4.43 14.25
CA GLN A 142 -14.45 5.15 15.41
C GLN A 142 -13.77 4.65 16.70
N GLN A 143 -13.69 3.34 16.90
CA GLN A 143 -13.09 2.75 18.11
C GLN A 143 -11.59 3.03 18.19
N ILE A 144 -10.85 2.83 17.09
CA ILE A 144 -9.40 3.07 17.06
C ILE A 144 -9.09 4.56 17.29
N LYS A 145 -9.88 5.45 16.69
CA LYS A 145 -9.71 6.90 16.87
C LYS A 145 -9.89 7.33 18.32
N GLN A 146 -10.82 6.72 19.05
CA GLN A 146 -11.01 6.98 20.48
C GLN A 146 -9.80 6.57 21.33
N GLN A 147 -9.08 5.53 20.94
CA GLN A 147 -7.88 5.06 21.63
C GLN A 147 -6.66 5.94 21.38
N ASN A 148 -6.63 6.69 20.30
CA ASN A 148 -5.55 7.59 19.86
C ASN A 148 -4.16 6.94 19.84
N VAL A 149 -4.08 5.66 19.43
CA VAL A 149 -2.83 4.87 19.40
C VAL A 149 -2.37 4.51 17.99
N VAL A 150 -3.17 4.82 16.98
CA VAL A 150 -2.91 4.50 15.56
C VAL A 150 -3.01 5.77 14.73
N ASP A 151 -2.01 6.02 13.90
CA ASP A 151 -1.91 7.24 13.10
C ASP A 151 -2.70 7.13 11.79
N PHE A 152 -2.71 5.94 11.16
CA PHE A 152 -3.52 5.67 9.98
C PHE A 152 -3.85 4.19 9.81
N LEU A 153 -4.93 3.91 9.08
CA LEU A 153 -5.21 2.58 8.55
C LEU A 153 -4.60 2.44 7.17
N SER A 154 -4.19 1.23 6.83
CA SER A 154 -3.70 0.90 5.50
C SER A 154 -4.40 -0.34 4.94
N VAL A 155 -4.45 -0.43 3.62
CA VAL A 155 -4.91 -1.61 2.89
C VAL A 155 -4.07 -1.80 1.63
N SER A 156 -3.79 -3.07 1.30
CA SER A 156 -3.23 -3.47 0.01
C SER A 156 -4.17 -4.48 -0.63
N PHE A 157 -4.63 -4.22 -1.85
CA PHE A 157 -5.62 -5.04 -2.54
C PHE A 157 -5.37 -5.09 -4.05
N GLY A 158 -5.83 -6.17 -4.70
CA GLY A 158 -5.83 -6.27 -6.16
C GLY A 158 -6.76 -5.21 -6.76
N TYR A 159 -6.25 -4.41 -7.68
CA TYR A 159 -7.02 -3.31 -8.27
C TYR A 159 -8.18 -3.82 -9.10
N THR A 160 -9.37 -3.40 -8.72
CA THR A 160 -10.56 -3.30 -9.58
C THR A 160 -11.26 -1.97 -9.29
N PRO A 161 -12.02 -1.39 -10.25
CA PRO A 161 -12.75 -0.14 -10.03
C PRO A 161 -13.71 -0.21 -8.83
N GLU A 162 -14.37 -1.36 -8.64
CA GLU A 162 -15.34 -1.60 -7.56
C GLU A 162 -14.65 -1.60 -6.20
N LEU A 163 -13.51 -2.31 -6.06
CA LEU A 163 -12.75 -2.34 -4.81
C LEU A 163 -12.16 -0.97 -4.48
N LEU A 164 -11.63 -0.26 -5.47
CA LEU A 164 -11.14 1.09 -5.25
C LEU A 164 -12.28 2.02 -4.79
N SER A 165 -13.44 1.97 -5.46
CA SER A 165 -14.63 2.74 -5.06
C SER A 165 -15.09 2.42 -3.64
N PHE A 166 -15.08 1.14 -3.26
CA PHE A 166 -15.39 0.70 -1.89
C PHE A 166 -14.45 1.35 -0.87
N TRP A 167 -13.13 1.25 -1.08
CA TRP A 167 -12.15 1.82 -0.16
C TRP A 167 -12.19 3.34 -0.11
N GLN A 168 -12.42 4.01 -1.25
CA GLN A 168 -12.60 5.46 -1.29
C GLN A 168 -13.83 5.90 -0.49
N LYS A 169 -14.96 5.19 -0.60
CA LYS A 169 -16.16 5.45 0.22
C LYS A 169 -15.90 5.22 1.72
N CYS A 170 -14.97 4.35 2.08
CA CYS A 170 -14.50 4.19 3.46
C CYS A 170 -13.51 5.26 3.91
N GLY A 171 -13.12 6.21 3.05
CA GLY A 171 -12.20 7.31 3.34
C GLY A 171 -10.73 6.96 3.14
N PHE A 172 -10.42 5.93 2.35
CA PHE A 172 -9.06 5.58 1.98
C PHE A 172 -8.61 6.35 0.73
N ILE A 173 -7.38 6.79 0.74
CA ILE A 173 -6.72 7.56 -0.31
C ILE A 173 -5.66 6.69 -0.96
N LEU A 174 -5.70 6.58 -2.28
CA LEU A 174 -4.74 5.81 -3.08
C LEU A 174 -3.36 6.48 -3.07
N VAL A 175 -2.31 5.73 -2.73
CA VAL A 175 -0.95 6.27 -2.59
C VAL A 175 0.15 5.48 -3.29
N HIS A 176 -0.13 4.27 -3.79
CA HIS A 176 0.90 3.46 -4.45
C HIS A 176 0.32 2.35 -5.34
N PHE A 177 1.07 1.99 -6.41
CA PHE A 177 0.85 0.82 -7.25
C PHE A 177 2.02 -0.16 -7.15
N SER A 178 1.74 -1.46 -7.12
CA SER A 178 2.79 -2.48 -7.26
C SER A 178 3.36 -2.51 -8.68
N GLU A 179 4.63 -2.84 -8.81
CA GLU A 179 5.33 -2.88 -10.11
C GLU A 179 4.80 -3.97 -11.06
N SER A 180 4.35 -5.07 -10.51
CA SER A 180 3.91 -6.25 -11.29
C SER A 180 2.55 -6.75 -10.82
N LYS A 181 1.87 -7.44 -11.73
CA LYS A 181 0.65 -8.15 -11.38
C LYS A 181 0.95 -9.30 -10.43
N GLU A 182 0.08 -9.50 -9.48
CA GLU A 182 0.12 -10.67 -8.60
C GLU A 182 -0.21 -11.95 -9.38
N ALA A 183 0.61 -12.97 -9.22
CA ALA A 183 0.44 -14.24 -9.93
C ALA A 183 -0.90 -14.94 -9.58
N SER A 184 -1.45 -14.65 -8.41
CA SER A 184 -2.69 -15.27 -7.92
C SER A 184 -3.95 -14.62 -8.48
N SER A 185 -3.99 -13.29 -8.56
CA SER A 185 -5.18 -12.54 -8.96
C SER A 185 -5.11 -12.02 -10.40
N GLY A 186 -3.91 -11.96 -10.98
CA GLY A 186 -3.68 -11.30 -12.27
C GLY A 186 -3.84 -9.78 -12.24
N CYS A 187 -4.10 -9.19 -11.06
CA CYS A 187 -4.29 -7.76 -10.85
C CYS A 187 -3.02 -7.09 -10.34
N TYR A 188 -2.86 -5.80 -10.63
CA TYR A 188 -1.89 -4.99 -9.90
C TYR A 188 -2.37 -4.78 -8.47
N SER A 189 -1.47 -4.91 -7.50
CA SER A 189 -1.78 -4.54 -6.12
C SER A 189 -1.69 -3.02 -5.97
N VAL A 190 -2.61 -2.45 -5.22
CA VAL A 190 -2.64 -1.02 -4.91
C VAL A 190 -2.68 -0.82 -3.41
N VAL A 191 -2.09 0.28 -2.94
CA VAL A 191 -2.08 0.66 -1.53
C VAL A 191 -2.90 1.92 -1.34
N ALA A 192 -3.79 1.88 -0.35
CA ALA A 192 -4.55 3.04 0.08
C ALA A 192 -4.44 3.23 1.61
N LEU A 193 -4.45 4.48 2.04
CA LEU A 193 -4.29 4.89 3.44
C LEU A 193 -5.52 5.70 3.90
N CYS A 194 -5.90 5.55 5.17
CA CYS A 194 -6.95 6.33 5.81
C CYS A 194 -6.40 6.95 7.09
N PRO A 195 -6.25 8.30 7.20
CA PRO A 195 -5.67 8.94 8.36
C PRO A 195 -6.62 8.87 9.56
N LEU A 196 -6.06 8.73 10.76
CA LEU A 196 -6.80 8.72 12.03
C LEU A 196 -6.31 9.81 12.99
N SER A 197 -5.00 10.13 13.04
CA SER A 197 -4.42 11.23 13.79
C SER A 197 -4.15 12.45 12.89
N GLU A 198 -3.79 13.57 13.47
CA GLU A 198 -3.40 14.77 12.72
C GLU A 198 -2.07 14.57 11.99
N GLU A 199 -1.09 13.95 12.66
CA GLU A 199 0.19 13.60 12.07
C GLU A 199 0.02 12.60 10.93
N GLY A 200 -0.85 11.59 11.14
CA GLY A 200 -1.23 10.64 10.10
C GLY A 200 -1.89 11.33 8.89
N ARG A 201 -2.69 12.39 9.11
CA ARG A 201 -3.31 13.18 8.04
C ARG A 201 -2.26 13.90 7.20
N VAL A 202 -1.31 14.56 7.84
CA VAL A 202 -0.20 15.25 7.15
C VAL A 202 0.62 14.26 6.32
N PHE A 203 0.95 13.09 6.90
CA PHE A 203 1.69 12.05 6.20
C PHE A 203 0.93 11.52 4.98
N VAL A 204 -0.34 11.16 5.14
CA VAL A 204 -1.17 10.62 4.04
C VAL A 204 -1.32 11.63 2.92
N GLN A 205 -1.53 12.91 3.22
CA GLN A 205 -1.60 13.98 2.21
C GLN A 205 -0.27 14.13 1.44
N ARG A 206 0.88 14.02 2.13
CA ARG A 206 2.19 14.06 1.47
C ARG A 206 2.40 12.83 0.57
N ALA A 207 2.02 11.63 1.05
CA ALA A 207 2.10 10.40 0.26
C ALA A 207 1.22 10.48 -1.00
N GLU A 208 0.01 10.99 -0.87
CA GLU A 208 -0.91 11.24 -2.01
C GLU A 208 -0.31 12.25 -3.00
N LYS A 209 0.17 13.41 -2.50
CA LYS A 209 0.78 14.44 -3.34
C LYS A 209 1.96 13.90 -4.14
N GLN A 210 2.88 13.17 -3.48
CA GLN A 210 4.03 12.55 -4.15
C GLN A 210 3.59 11.51 -5.18
N PHE A 211 2.60 10.67 -4.86
CA PHE A 211 2.06 9.69 -5.78
C PHE A 211 1.44 10.36 -7.02
N GLN A 212 0.57 11.36 -6.84
CA GLN A 212 -0.05 12.10 -7.94
C GLN A 212 0.97 12.85 -8.81
N ARG A 213 2.00 13.43 -8.20
CA ARG A 213 3.10 14.10 -8.90
C ARG A 213 3.92 13.15 -9.78
N ASN A 214 4.02 11.88 -9.37
CA ASN A 214 4.83 10.88 -10.06
C ASN A 214 4.05 10.12 -11.17
N LEU A 215 2.73 10.05 -11.06
CA LEU A 215 1.90 9.29 -12.00
C LEU A 215 2.09 9.66 -13.47
N PRO A 216 2.11 10.96 -13.89
CA PRO A 216 2.28 11.33 -15.31
C PRO A 216 3.65 10.92 -15.88
N LEU A 217 4.63 10.73 -15.02
CA LEU A 217 5.99 10.32 -15.37
C LEU A 217 6.23 8.81 -15.23
N SER A 218 5.25 8.08 -14.70
CA SER A 218 5.30 6.62 -14.56
C SER A 218 4.97 5.93 -15.88
N LEU A 219 5.57 4.75 -16.11
CA LEU A 219 5.18 3.82 -17.18
C LEU A 219 4.21 2.75 -16.69
N HIS A 220 3.65 2.91 -15.50
CA HIS A 220 2.71 1.95 -14.94
C HIS A 220 1.38 1.95 -15.72
N PRO A 221 0.83 0.78 -16.14
CA PRO A 221 -0.37 0.73 -16.97
C PRO A 221 -1.60 1.40 -16.37
N LEU A 222 -1.72 1.43 -15.03
CA LEU A 222 -2.81 2.12 -14.35
C LEU A 222 -2.61 3.65 -14.29
N ALA A 223 -1.39 4.15 -14.51
CA ALA A 223 -1.10 5.58 -14.35
C ALA A 223 -1.98 6.46 -15.24
N ILE A 224 -2.27 6.03 -16.46
CA ILE A 224 -3.11 6.76 -17.43
C ILE A 224 -4.50 7.06 -16.86
N GLN A 225 -5.06 6.16 -16.03
CA GLN A 225 -6.41 6.32 -15.46
C GLN A 225 -6.45 7.34 -14.31
N PHE A 226 -5.31 7.62 -13.68
CA PHE A 226 -5.23 8.40 -12.44
C PHE A 226 -4.36 9.66 -12.56
N ALA A 227 -3.54 9.76 -13.61
CA ALA A 227 -2.67 10.91 -13.82
C ALA A 227 -3.50 12.18 -14.11
N ARG A 228 -3.16 13.27 -13.42
CA ARG A 228 -3.62 14.60 -13.76
C ARG A 228 -2.84 15.10 -14.98
N THR A 229 -3.42 16.05 -15.73
CA THR A 229 -2.85 16.50 -17.02
C THR A 229 -1.55 17.29 -16.89
N GLU A 230 -1.30 17.94 -15.77
CA GLU A 230 -0.08 18.74 -15.53
C GLU A 230 1.07 17.87 -15.03
N ILE A 231 2.23 17.98 -15.70
CA ILE A 231 3.47 17.33 -15.32
C ILE A 231 4.35 18.34 -14.58
N ASP A 232 4.71 17.99 -13.34
CA ASP A 232 5.68 18.73 -12.56
C ASP A 232 7.10 18.20 -12.86
N TRP A 233 7.88 19.00 -13.56
CA TRP A 233 9.27 18.73 -13.93
C TRP A 233 10.31 19.20 -12.92
N THR A 234 9.90 19.83 -11.82
CA THR A 234 10.78 20.33 -10.78
C THR A 234 11.44 19.17 -10.03
N LEU A 235 12.75 19.24 -9.77
CA LEU A 235 13.43 18.30 -8.88
C LEU A 235 13.29 18.77 -7.43
N GLU A 236 12.73 17.92 -6.57
CA GLU A 236 12.59 18.16 -5.14
C GLU A 236 13.58 17.27 -4.35
N SER A 237 13.73 17.52 -3.05
CA SER A 237 14.59 16.71 -2.16
C SER A 237 14.23 15.21 -2.19
N SER A 238 12.96 14.87 -2.32
CA SER A 238 12.50 13.49 -2.47
C SER A 238 12.99 12.82 -3.77
N ASP A 239 13.11 13.58 -4.87
CA ASP A 239 13.65 13.06 -6.13
C ASP A 239 15.15 12.74 -5.98
N TRP A 240 15.93 13.63 -5.37
CA TRP A 240 17.35 13.39 -5.12
C TRP A 240 17.59 12.17 -4.26
N GLN A 241 16.75 11.95 -3.25
CA GLN A 241 16.82 10.78 -2.42
C GLN A 241 16.55 9.49 -3.23
N LEU A 242 15.49 9.46 -4.05
CA LEU A 242 15.16 8.30 -4.89
C LEU A 242 16.23 8.04 -5.96
N LEU A 243 16.83 9.09 -6.54
CA LEU A 243 17.94 8.97 -7.49
C LEU A 243 19.17 8.36 -6.82
N THR A 244 19.51 8.78 -5.61
CA THR A 244 20.62 8.20 -4.82
C THR A 244 20.33 6.72 -4.47
N ASP A 245 19.13 6.43 -4.00
CA ASP A 245 18.74 5.06 -3.66
C ASP A 245 18.71 4.13 -4.90
N PHE A 246 18.37 4.67 -6.06
CA PHE A 246 18.48 3.93 -7.31
C PHE A 246 19.93 3.70 -7.73
N ALA A 247 20.78 4.72 -7.64
CA ALA A 247 22.16 4.65 -8.08
C ALA A 247 23.05 3.73 -7.21
N ASP A 248 22.85 3.78 -5.90
CA ASP A 248 23.74 3.14 -4.92
C ASP A 248 23.18 1.88 -4.26
N PHE A 249 21.85 1.69 -4.30
CA PHE A 249 21.16 0.60 -3.58
C PHE A 249 20.22 -0.18 -4.49
N PHE A 250 19.17 -0.78 -3.90
CA PHE A 250 18.31 -1.75 -4.57
C PHE A 250 16.97 -1.17 -5.03
N LEU A 251 16.78 0.15 -5.01
CA LEU A 251 15.52 0.76 -5.44
C LEU A 251 15.15 0.30 -6.86
N PRO A 252 13.90 -0.16 -7.12
CA PRO A 252 13.45 -0.54 -8.45
C PRO A 252 13.47 0.65 -9.44
N LEU A 253 13.75 0.36 -10.71
CA LEU A 253 13.71 1.39 -11.75
C LEU A 253 12.33 2.05 -11.87
N SER A 254 11.26 1.28 -11.76
CA SER A 254 9.89 1.79 -11.78
C SER A 254 9.61 2.84 -10.72
N SER A 255 10.17 2.66 -9.51
CA SER A 255 10.05 3.62 -8.39
C SER A 255 10.86 4.89 -8.63
N ALA A 256 12.05 4.77 -9.22
CA ALA A 256 12.93 5.90 -9.49
C ALA A 256 12.60 6.64 -10.81
N LEU A 257 11.84 6.01 -11.71
CA LEU A 257 11.62 6.49 -13.08
C LEU A 257 11.07 7.92 -13.17
N PRO A 258 10.08 8.34 -12.36
CA PRO A 258 9.62 9.72 -12.36
C PRO A 258 10.74 10.72 -12.06
N SER A 259 11.57 10.44 -11.06
CA SER A 259 12.73 11.28 -10.68
C SER A 259 13.82 11.26 -11.75
N ILE A 260 14.06 10.11 -12.38
CA ILE A 260 14.99 9.98 -13.51
C ILE A 260 14.52 10.82 -14.70
N ARG A 261 13.24 10.81 -15.04
CA ARG A 261 12.72 11.62 -16.16
C ARG A 261 12.83 13.11 -15.88
N ARG A 262 12.61 13.56 -14.63
CA ARG A 262 12.88 14.94 -14.21
C ARG A 262 14.36 15.28 -14.34
N LEU A 263 15.24 14.38 -13.90
CA LEU A 263 16.69 14.57 -14.02
C LEU A 263 17.14 14.69 -15.46
N ILE A 264 16.68 13.82 -16.36
CA ILE A 264 16.99 13.87 -17.80
C ILE A 264 16.52 15.20 -18.41
N THR A 265 15.31 15.66 -18.05
CA THR A 265 14.78 16.93 -18.54
C THR A 265 15.61 18.12 -18.06
N SER A 266 16.09 18.10 -16.81
CA SER A 266 16.90 19.18 -16.23
C SER A 266 18.35 19.17 -16.72
N ALA A 267 18.99 18.00 -16.84
CA ALA A 267 20.41 17.85 -17.11
C ALA A 267 20.75 17.57 -18.60
N GLY A 268 19.73 17.31 -19.42
CA GLY A 268 19.88 16.86 -20.81
C GLY A 268 20.02 15.35 -20.96
N GLU A 269 19.80 14.86 -22.17
CA GLU A 269 19.79 13.40 -22.49
C GLU A 269 21.19 12.77 -22.51
N ALA A 270 22.21 13.54 -22.89
CA ALA A 270 23.55 13.01 -23.19
C ALA A 270 24.20 12.17 -22.05
N PRO A 271 24.04 12.51 -20.76
CA PRO A 271 24.58 11.70 -19.65
C PRO A 271 23.83 10.40 -19.39
N PHE A 272 22.62 10.21 -19.94
CA PHE A 272 21.65 9.17 -19.59
C PHE A 272 21.15 8.42 -20.84
N SER A 273 22.04 7.99 -21.72
CA SER A 273 21.66 7.41 -23.00
C SER A 273 20.77 6.17 -22.88
N LEU A 274 21.11 5.23 -21.99
CA LEU A 274 20.35 4.02 -21.76
C LEU A 274 18.97 4.30 -21.16
N LEU A 275 18.91 5.22 -20.21
CA LEU A 275 17.65 5.59 -19.56
C LEU A 275 16.76 6.41 -20.48
N THR A 276 17.33 7.26 -21.33
CA THR A 276 16.59 8.02 -22.35
C THR A 276 15.98 7.09 -23.37
N ASP A 277 16.76 6.14 -23.90
CA ASP A 277 16.27 5.13 -24.86
C ASP A 277 15.15 4.30 -24.23
N TYR A 278 15.30 3.90 -22.97
CA TYR A 278 14.23 3.20 -22.24
C TYR A 278 12.96 4.04 -22.07
N CYS A 279 13.09 5.34 -21.77
CA CYS A 279 11.92 6.21 -21.65
C CYS A 279 11.17 6.39 -22.99
N LYS A 280 11.89 6.35 -24.13
CA LYS A 280 11.32 6.45 -25.47
C LYS A 280 10.73 5.12 -25.98
N GLN A 281 11.33 3.98 -25.61
CA GLN A 281 10.97 2.65 -26.11
C GLN A 281 11.09 1.59 -25.00
N PRO A 282 10.17 1.59 -23.99
CA PRO A 282 10.28 0.74 -22.82
C PRO A 282 10.16 -0.76 -23.10
N GLU A 283 9.61 -1.14 -24.26
CA GLU A 283 9.51 -2.53 -24.71
C GLU A 283 10.85 -3.13 -25.16
N LYS A 284 11.83 -2.30 -25.55
CA LYS A 284 13.15 -2.72 -26.03
C LYS A 284 14.16 -2.91 -24.90
N ARG A 285 13.81 -3.64 -23.85
CA ARG A 285 14.76 -3.94 -22.76
C ARG A 285 15.77 -5.01 -23.20
N PRO A 286 17.08 -4.71 -23.26
CA PRO A 286 18.10 -5.73 -23.39
C PRO A 286 18.28 -6.53 -22.09
N ASN A 287 19.25 -7.44 -22.07
CA ASN A 287 19.51 -8.35 -20.96
C ASN A 287 19.44 -7.66 -19.57
N LYS A 288 18.49 -8.09 -18.76
CA LYS A 288 17.86 -7.33 -17.69
C LYS A 288 18.81 -6.87 -16.56
N LYS A 289 19.82 -7.69 -16.20
CA LYS A 289 20.69 -7.40 -15.05
C LYS A 289 21.79 -6.39 -15.37
N THR A 290 22.62 -6.70 -16.34
CA THR A 290 23.75 -5.83 -16.75
C THR A 290 23.26 -4.48 -17.26
N TRP A 291 22.13 -4.47 -17.99
CA TRP A 291 21.54 -3.22 -18.45
C TRP A 291 21.12 -2.33 -17.28
N LEU A 292 20.46 -2.89 -16.27
CA LEU A 292 20.03 -2.13 -15.09
C LEU A 292 21.23 -1.61 -14.27
N GLU A 293 22.30 -2.40 -14.16
CA GLU A 293 23.54 -1.98 -13.52
C GLU A 293 24.17 -0.77 -14.25
N ASN A 294 24.18 -0.78 -15.58
CA ASN A 294 24.66 0.34 -16.38
C ASN A 294 23.76 1.59 -16.23
N CYS A 295 22.43 1.43 -16.19
CA CYS A 295 21.52 2.54 -15.88
C CYS A 295 21.79 3.18 -14.51
N ARG A 296 22.04 2.36 -13.48
CA ARG A 296 22.45 2.86 -12.16
C ARG A 296 23.77 3.64 -12.23
N LEU A 297 24.70 3.14 -13.03
CA LEU A 297 26.00 3.77 -13.21
C LEU A 297 25.90 5.13 -13.94
N GLU A 298 24.99 5.30 -14.92
CA GLU A 298 24.72 6.60 -15.53
C GLU A 298 24.31 7.64 -14.48
N VAL A 299 23.31 7.30 -13.64
CA VAL A 299 22.84 8.19 -12.58
C VAL A 299 23.94 8.46 -11.55
N LYS A 300 24.64 7.42 -11.10
CA LYS A 300 25.73 7.53 -10.13
C LYS A 300 26.83 8.48 -10.58
N LYS A 301 27.32 8.31 -11.82
CA LYS A 301 28.37 9.17 -12.39
C LYS A 301 27.93 10.63 -12.45
N TRP A 302 26.67 10.87 -12.83
CA TRP A 302 26.14 12.23 -12.90
C TRP A 302 26.04 12.86 -11.51
N LEU A 303 25.50 12.16 -10.51
CA LEU A 303 25.39 12.62 -9.13
C LEU A 303 26.79 12.97 -8.55
N GLN A 304 27.78 12.09 -8.76
CA GLN A 304 29.16 12.33 -8.28
C GLN A 304 29.80 13.56 -8.92
N LYS A 305 29.59 13.77 -10.23
CA LYS A 305 30.13 14.92 -10.96
C LYS A 305 29.50 16.26 -10.51
N ASN A 306 28.23 16.21 -10.07
CA ASN A 306 27.45 17.40 -9.74
C ASN A 306 27.18 17.53 -8.22
N ALA A 307 27.92 16.79 -7.39
CA ALA A 307 27.75 16.79 -5.92
C ALA A 307 27.89 18.16 -5.25
N VAL A 308 28.51 19.15 -5.93
CA VAL A 308 28.62 20.53 -5.44
C VAL A 308 27.34 21.34 -5.68
N LEU A 309 26.42 20.85 -6.55
CA LEU A 309 25.16 21.51 -6.89
C LEU A 309 23.96 20.95 -6.10
N LEU A 310 24.16 19.89 -5.34
CA LEU A 310 23.19 19.19 -4.50
C LEU A 310 23.40 19.49 -3.03
#